data_bc1f496d6305557205512ff6a68e0b68
#
_entry.id   bc1f496d6305557205512ff6a68e0b68
#
_cell.length_a   1.000
_cell.length_b   1.000
_cell.length_c   1.000
_cell.angle_alpha   90.00
_cell.angle_beta   90.00
_cell.angle_gamma   90.00
#
_symmetry.space_group_name_H-M   'P 1'
#
loop_
_entity.id
_entity.type
_entity.pdbx_description
1 polymer ?
#
loop_
_entity_poly.entity_id
_entity_poly.type
_entity_poly.pdbx_seq_one_letter_code
_entity_poly.pdbx_strand_id
1 'polypeptide(L)'
;MYKAISYLKLCLFSVFILIFGAINTYAYQVITGAGATFPYPIYARWAHDYAQETGVLINYQSIGSGGGIRQIRASAVDFGASDAPLTASQLKMWHLFQFPMIMGGIVPVVKIPGVSINQLKLTGPILADIFLGKIKMWDDPKIKEINPGLNLPHMAITVVHRSDGSGTTWIFTHYLCAVSNQWKKEVGAAKAVQWPCGLGGKGNEGVSAYVSRINGAIGYVEYAYALQNHLCSVLLKNRDGNFVKATIKTFEEAAKGADWEHTPAMAVILVNQPGKESWPITGASFILVHKEYQNAKKIKAILKFFDWCYHHGAKAAVELDYVPIPMKVVKIVEKLWSKEIKANGKPVWP
;
A
#
# COMPACT_ATOMS: atom_id res chain seq x y z
N MET A 1 -17.69 64.20 36.51
CA MET A 1 -16.47 63.49 36.11
C MET A 1 -16.54 61.97 36.18
N TYR A 2 -17.13 61.35 37.21
CA TYR A 2 -17.26 59.90 37.36
C TYR A 2 -18.13 59.18 36.30
N LYS A 3 -19.24 59.80 35.85
CA LYS A 3 -20.14 59.22 34.86
C LYS A 3 -19.51 59.12 33.43
N ALA A 4 -18.68 60.09 33.05
CA ALA A 4 -18.04 60.09 31.73
C ALA A 4 -16.95 58.99 31.61
N ILE A 5 -16.25 58.68 32.69
CA ILE A 5 -15.22 57.63 32.75
C ILE A 5 -15.87 56.24 32.66
N SER A 6 -17.09 56.05 33.20
CA SER A 6 -17.84 54.79 33.13
C SER A 6 -18.32 54.45 31.71
N TYR A 7 -18.80 55.45 30.96
CA TYR A 7 -19.22 55.26 29.57
C TYR A 7 -18.03 54.98 28.62
N LEU A 8 -16.87 55.63 28.88
CA LEU A 8 -15.66 55.40 28.10
C LEU A 8 -15.11 53.98 28.28
N LYS A 9 -15.16 53.42 29.51
CA LYS A 9 -14.79 52.01 29.79
C LYS A 9 -15.79 51.04 29.18
N LEU A 10 -17.08 51.34 29.12
CA LEU A 10 -18.09 50.49 28.52
C LEU A 10 -17.93 50.44 26.99
N CYS A 11 -17.66 51.58 26.34
CA CYS A 11 -17.41 51.66 24.91
C CYS A 11 -16.11 50.93 24.51
N LEU A 12 -15.02 51.05 25.29
CA LEU A 12 -13.77 50.33 25.04
C LEU A 12 -13.91 48.81 25.20
N PHE A 13 -14.74 48.35 26.16
CA PHE A 13 -15.03 46.92 26.34
C PHE A 13 -15.86 46.35 25.19
N SER A 14 -16.84 47.13 24.69
CA SER A 14 -17.69 46.73 23.53
C SER A 14 -16.89 46.68 22.22
N VAL A 15 -15.91 47.57 22.01
CA VAL A 15 -15.03 47.56 20.85
C VAL A 15 -14.07 46.38 20.92
N PHE A 16 -13.59 45.98 22.11
CA PHE A 16 -12.71 44.83 22.28
C PHE A 16 -13.43 43.50 22.02
N ILE A 17 -14.74 43.39 22.33
CA ILE A 17 -15.56 42.20 22.02
C ILE A 17 -15.84 42.11 20.52
N LEU A 18 -15.98 43.22 19.79
CA LEU A 18 -16.20 43.24 18.35
C LEU A 18 -14.95 42.87 17.54
N ILE A 19 -13.75 43.12 18.07
CA ILE A 19 -12.48 42.75 17.40
C ILE A 19 -12.16 41.25 17.60
N PHE A 20 -12.63 40.61 18.69
CA PHE A 20 -12.46 39.19 18.91
C PHE A 20 -13.49 38.31 18.18
N GLY A 21 -14.55 38.89 17.60
CA GLY A 21 -15.64 38.19 16.92
C GLY A 21 -15.36 37.76 15.49
N ALA A 22 -14.18 38.04 14.90
CA ALA A 22 -13.83 37.70 13.52
C ALA A 22 -12.65 36.74 13.43
N ILE A 23 -12.51 35.83 14.39
CA ILE A 23 -11.70 34.63 14.11
C ILE A 23 -12.56 33.77 13.18
N ASN A 24 -12.37 33.94 11.87
CA ASN A 24 -12.83 32.97 10.88
C ASN A 24 -12.15 31.64 11.25
N THR A 25 -12.83 30.82 12.01
CA THR A 25 -12.49 29.41 12.13
C THR A 25 -12.72 28.82 10.74
N TYR A 26 -11.70 28.86 9.89
CA TYR A 26 -11.67 28.00 8.72
C TYR A 26 -11.75 26.58 9.25
N ALA A 27 -12.94 26.00 9.20
CA ALA A 27 -13.08 24.57 9.42
C ALA A 27 -12.31 23.89 8.29
N TYR A 28 -11.11 23.41 8.60
CA TYR A 28 -10.34 22.62 7.64
C TYR A 28 -11.19 21.44 7.21
N GLN A 29 -11.37 21.30 5.90
CA GLN A 29 -12.03 20.10 5.39
C GLN A 29 -11.10 18.91 5.63
N VAL A 30 -11.52 17.99 6.51
CA VAL A 30 -10.78 16.76 6.81
C VAL A 30 -11.39 15.61 6.01
N ILE A 31 -10.57 14.91 5.26
CA ILE A 31 -10.91 13.66 4.58
C ILE A 31 -10.24 12.52 5.33
N THR A 32 -11.02 11.52 5.74
CA THR A 32 -10.53 10.38 6.51
C THR A 32 -10.41 9.14 5.63
N GLY A 33 -9.28 8.45 5.72
CA GLY A 33 -9.04 7.19 5.02
C GLY A 33 -8.42 6.16 5.93
N ALA A 34 -8.57 4.88 5.58
CA ALA A 34 -7.90 3.82 6.32
C ALA A 34 -7.63 2.60 5.42
N GLY A 35 -6.59 1.84 5.73
CA GLY A 35 -6.37 0.58 5.03
C GLY A 35 -4.93 0.16 4.90
N ALA A 36 -4.58 -0.26 3.70
CA ALA A 36 -3.31 -0.87 3.35
C ALA A 36 -2.10 -0.10 3.90
N THR A 37 -1.13 -0.85 4.44
CA THR A 37 0.16 -0.28 4.87
C THR A 37 1.14 -0.16 3.71
N PHE A 38 0.93 -0.93 2.64
CA PHE A 38 1.74 -0.90 1.43
C PHE A 38 1.91 0.53 0.88
N PRO A 39 0.86 1.33 0.61
CA PRO A 39 1.01 2.67 0.05
C PRO A 39 1.22 3.77 1.10
N TYR A 40 1.31 3.45 2.39
CA TYR A 40 1.32 4.46 3.45
C TYR A 40 2.42 5.51 3.29
N PRO A 41 3.69 5.16 2.96
CA PRO A 41 4.74 6.16 2.76
C PRO A 41 4.38 7.23 1.72
N ILE A 42 3.84 6.81 0.56
CA ILE A 42 3.46 7.76 -0.48
C ILE A 42 2.14 8.48 -0.15
N TYR A 43 1.17 7.81 0.49
CA TYR A 43 -0.08 8.47 0.89
C TYR A 43 0.16 9.56 1.94
N ALA A 44 1.09 9.33 2.89
CA ALA A 44 1.50 10.33 3.87
C ALA A 44 2.17 11.54 3.19
N ARG A 45 3.03 11.30 2.19
CA ARG A 45 3.69 12.36 1.41
C ARG A 45 2.65 13.16 0.60
N TRP A 46 1.77 12.48 -0.14
CA TRP A 46 0.71 13.15 -0.90
C TRP A 46 -0.27 13.93 -0.01
N ALA A 47 -0.64 13.38 1.15
CA ALA A 47 -1.48 14.08 2.12
C ALA A 47 -0.84 15.38 2.60
N HIS A 48 0.47 15.34 2.89
CA HIS A 48 1.23 16.52 3.29
C HIS A 48 1.28 17.57 2.17
N ASP A 49 1.72 17.16 0.97
CA ASP A 49 1.90 18.06 -0.17
C ASP A 49 0.56 18.70 -0.59
N TYR A 50 -0.52 17.91 -0.63
CA TYR A 50 -1.86 18.38 -0.95
C TYR A 50 -2.40 19.37 0.09
N ALA A 51 -2.13 19.13 1.38
CA ALA A 51 -2.52 20.04 2.43
C ALA A 51 -1.79 21.40 2.35
N GLN A 52 -0.51 21.40 1.98
CA GLN A 52 0.25 22.63 1.75
C GLN A 52 -0.32 23.46 0.60
N GLU A 53 -0.78 22.80 -0.47
CA GLU A 53 -1.28 23.46 -1.66
C GLU A 53 -2.74 23.92 -1.53
N THR A 54 -3.60 23.12 -0.87
CA THR A 54 -5.06 23.32 -0.89
C THR A 54 -5.68 23.68 0.47
N GLY A 55 -4.96 23.47 1.57
CA GLY A 55 -5.50 23.57 2.92
C GLY A 55 -6.41 22.40 3.33
N VAL A 56 -6.62 21.38 2.48
CA VAL A 56 -7.44 20.20 2.80
C VAL A 56 -6.59 19.15 3.51
N LEU A 57 -7.03 18.70 4.68
CA LEU A 57 -6.32 17.72 5.48
C LEU A 57 -6.77 16.30 5.12
N ILE A 58 -5.81 15.42 4.87
CA ILE A 58 -6.05 13.99 4.65
C ILE A 58 -5.52 13.23 5.87
N ASN A 59 -6.40 12.56 6.58
CA ASN A 59 -6.04 11.70 7.71
C ASN A 59 -6.16 10.24 7.29
N TYR A 60 -5.03 9.60 6.99
CA TYR A 60 -4.97 8.20 6.59
C TYR A 60 -4.42 7.31 7.69
N GLN A 61 -5.18 6.27 8.06
CA GLN A 61 -4.80 5.28 9.06
C GLN A 61 -4.26 4.01 8.43
N SER A 62 -2.97 3.73 8.62
CA SER A 62 -2.27 2.51 8.17
C SER A 62 -2.62 1.33 9.08
N ILE A 63 -3.69 0.57 8.75
CA ILE A 63 -4.24 -0.52 9.60
C ILE A 63 -4.39 -1.86 8.87
N GLY A 64 -3.81 -1.96 7.67
CA GLY A 64 -3.90 -3.11 6.78
C GLY A 64 -5.18 -3.13 5.93
N SER A 65 -5.10 -3.79 4.76
CA SER A 65 -6.19 -3.85 3.77
C SER A 65 -7.49 -4.39 4.35
N GLY A 66 -7.41 -5.41 5.20
CA GLY A 66 -8.59 -5.95 5.88
C GLY A 66 -9.28 -4.94 6.78
N GLY A 67 -8.50 -4.11 7.48
CA GLY A 67 -9.00 -2.98 8.29
C GLY A 67 -9.70 -1.94 7.43
N GLY A 68 -9.06 -1.51 6.34
CA GLY A 68 -9.62 -0.54 5.40
C GLY A 68 -10.94 -0.98 4.78
N ILE A 69 -11.00 -2.22 4.29
CA ILE A 69 -12.24 -2.80 3.75
C ILE A 69 -13.36 -2.81 4.81
N ARG A 70 -13.06 -3.17 6.06
CA ARG A 70 -14.08 -3.13 7.13
C ARG A 70 -14.56 -1.72 7.42
N GLN A 71 -13.66 -0.75 7.51
CA GLN A 71 -14.03 0.63 7.85
C GLN A 71 -14.84 1.31 6.74
N ILE A 72 -14.46 1.15 5.46
CA ILE A 72 -15.24 1.74 4.36
C ILE A 72 -16.62 1.08 4.26
N ARG A 73 -16.74 -0.23 4.46
CA ARG A 73 -18.05 -0.91 4.49
C ARG A 73 -18.96 -0.44 5.62
N ALA A 74 -18.37 -0.08 6.76
CA ALA A 74 -19.09 0.48 7.90
C ALA A 74 -19.32 2.00 7.77
N SER A 75 -18.91 2.62 6.67
CA SER A 75 -18.94 4.09 6.46
C SER A 75 -18.24 4.87 7.59
N ALA A 76 -17.25 4.25 8.26
CA ALA A 76 -16.48 4.86 9.33
C ALA A 76 -15.37 5.79 8.80
N VAL A 77 -15.02 5.67 7.53
CA VAL A 77 -14.05 6.52 6.81
C VAL A 77 -14.61 6.94 5.46
N ASP A 78 -14.02 7.97 4.87
CA ASP A 78 -14.42 8.53 3.59
C ASP A 78 -13.93 7.71 2.41
N PHE A 79 -12.76 7.05 2.58
CA PHE A 79 -12.24 6.08 1.62
C PHE A 79 -11.50 4.94 2.33
N GLY A 80 -11.51 3.79 1.72
CA GLY A 80 -10.67 2.64 2.10
C GLY A 80 -9.50 2.47 1.16
N ALA A 81 -8.44 1.77 1.59
CA ALA A 81 -7.36 1.34 0.70
C ALA A 81 -7.04 -0.15 0.92
N SER A 82 -6.78 -0.85 -0.20
CA SER A 82 -6.49 -2.29 -0.19
C SER A 82 -5.59 -2.69 -1.36
N ASP A 83 -4.54 -3.48 -1.08
CA ASP A 83 -3.70 -4.08 -2.13
C ASP A 83 -4.26 -5.46 -2.57
N ALA A 84 -5.30 -5.93 -1.88
CA ALA A 84 -6.11 -7.05 -2.32
C ALA A 84 -7.39 -6.48 -2.95
N PRO A 85 -7.51 -6.44 -4.28
CA PRO A 85 -8.68 -5.89 -4.94
C PRO A 85 -9.94 -6.70 -4.57
N LEU A 86 -11.07 -6.01 -4.48
CA LEU A 86 -12.36 -6.63 -4.33
C LEU A 86 -12.84 -7.21 -5.67
N THR A 87 -13.54 -8.32 -5.61
CA THR A 87 -14.20 -8.89 -6.80
C THR A 87 -15.39 -8.02 -7.22
N ALA A 88 -15.80 -8.12 -8.50
CA ALA A 88 -16.97 -7.40 -9.00
C ALA A 88 -18.25 -7.72 -8.19
N SER A 89 -18.40 -8.96 -7.72
CA SER A 89 -19.52 -9.36 -6.85
C SER A 89 -19.47 -8.69 -5.48
N GLN A 90 -18.30 -8.57 -4.86
CA GLN A 90 -18.13 -7.88 -3.58
C GLN A 90 -18.40 -6.38 -3.71
N LEU A 91 -17.90 -5.74 -4.77
CA LEU A 91 -18.16 -4.33 -5.05
C LEU A 91 -19.64 -4.04 -5.24
N LYS A 92 -20.34 -4.91 -5.99
CA LYS A 92 -21.79 -4.82 -6.17
C LYS A 92 -22.54 -5.00 -4.84
N MET A 93 -22.21 -6.05 -4.08
CA MET A 93 -22.83 -6.37 -2.80
C MET A 93 -22.70 -5.25 -1.77
N TRP A 94 -21.56 -4.56 -1.75
CA TRP A 94 -21.26 -3.52 -0.75
C TRP A 94 -21.46 -2.09 -1.28
N HIS A 95 -21.98 -1.94 -2.50
CA HIS A 95 -22.16 -0.64 -3.17
C HIS A 95 -20.89 0.20 -3.20
N LEU A 96 -19.73 -0.46 -3.40
CA LEU A 96 -18.44 0.19 -3.48
C LEU A 96 -17.96 0.27 -4.94
N PHE A 97 -17.13 1.27 -5.21
CA PHE A 97 -16.31 1.39 -6.40
C PHE A 97 -14.84 1.33 -6.00
N GLN A 98 -14.01 0.67 -6.82
CA GLN A 98 -12.57 0.63 -6.63
C GLN A 98 -11.83 1.10 -7.86
N PHE A 99 -10.64 1.68 -7.63
CA PHE A 99 -9.72 2.06 -8.69
C PHE A 99 -8.28 1.93 -8.23
N PRO A 100 -7.32 1.58 -9.14
CA PRO A 100 -5.91 1.47 -8.80
C PRO A 100 -5.32 2.86 -8.55
N MET A 101 -4.44 2.99 -7.54
CA MET A 101 -3.86 4.30 -7.17
C MET A 101 -2.35 4.35 -7.34
N ILE A 102 -1.66 3.26 -7.03
CA ILE A 102 -0.20 3.18 -7.07
C ILE A 102 0.24 1.71 -7.20
N MET A 103 1.38 1.46 -7.80
CA MET A 103 1.98 0.13 -7.89
C MET A 103 3.34 0.12 -7.18
N GLY A 104 3.82 -1.08 -6.81
CA GLY A 104 5.12 -1.26 -6.18
C GLY A 104 5.49 -2.74 -6.06
N GLY A 105 6.70 -2.99 -5.58
CA GLY A 105 7.24 -4.33 -5.37
C GLY A 105 7.13 -4.79 -3.93
N ILE A 106 6.82 -6.07 -3.74
CA ILE A 106 7.00 -6.74 -2.46
C ILE A 106 8.32 -7.46 -2.51
N VAL A 107 9.15 -7.22 -1.51
CA VAL A 107 10.52 -7.73 -1.47
C VAL A 107 10.74 -8.64 -0.27
N PRO A 108 11.27 -9.86 -0.48
CA PRO A 108 11.82 -10.63 0.60
C PRO A 108 13.03 -9.90 1.17
N VAL A 109 13.06 -9.76 2.49
CA VAL A 109 14.13 -9.08 3.23
C VAL A 109 14.68 -10.00 4.30
N VAL A 110 16.01 -9.93 4.51
CA VAL A 110 16.72 -10.83 5.42
C VAL A 110 17.64 -10.07 6.36
N LYS A 111 17.98 -10.70 7.49
CA LYS A 111 19.09 -10.27 8.36
C LYS A 111 20.01 -11.43 8.64
N ILE A 112 21.04 -11.56 7.82
CA ILE A 112 22.06 -12.62 7.91
C ILE A 112 23.42 -11.95 8.09
N PRO A 113 24.16 -12.24 9.19
CA PRO A 113 25.50 -11.69 9.36
C PRO A 113 26.41 -12.01 8.19
N GLY A 114 27.11 -11.02 7.67
CA GLY A 114 28.02 -11.16 6.51
C GLY A 114 27.33 -11.15 5.14
N VAL A 115 26.00 -11.01 5.08
CA VAL A 115 25.24 -10.88 3.82
C VAL A 115 24.77 -9.45 3.63
N SER A 116 25.14 -8.84 2.50
CA SER A 116 24.73 -7.49 2.12
C SER A 116 23.54 -7.49 1.16
N ILE A 117 22.98 -6.30 0.95
CA ILE A 117 21.84 -6.08 0.04
C ILE A 117 22.14 -6.64 -1.36
N ASN A 118 21.18 -7.35 -1.95
CA ASN A 118 21.26 -7.96 -3.28
C ASN A 118 22.42 -8.98 -3.46
N GLN A 119 22.92 -9.58 -2.40
CA GLN A 119 23.90 -10.67 -2.51
C GLN A 119 23.22 -12.04 -2.50
N LEU A 120 22.25 -12.25 -1.61
CA LEU A 120 21.54 -13.53 -1.50
C LEU A 120 20.59 -13.71 -2.68
N LYS A 121 20.73 -14.83 -3.37
CA LYS A 121 19.82 -15.28 -4.42
C LYS A 121 18.81 -16.26 -3.85
N LEU A 122 17.53 -16.09 -4.19
CA LEU A 122 16.48 -17.06 -3.88
C LEU A 122 15.67 -17.37 -5.15
N THR A 123 15.11 -18.57 -5.21
CA THR A 123 14.10 -18.94 -6.21
C THR A 123 12.73 -18.99 -5.56
N GLY A 124 11.66 -18.90 -6.36
CA GLY A 124 10.30 -19.01 -5.84
C GLY A 124 10.04 -20.29 -5.05
N PRO A 125 10.43 -21.48 -5.54
CA PRO A 125 10.29 -22.72 -4.78
C PRO A 125 11.07 -22.74 -3.45
N ILE A 126 12.30 -22.24 -3.42
CA ILE A 126 13.08 -22.14 -2.18
C ILE A 126 12.41 -21.19 -1.19
N LEU A 127 11.93 -20.03 -1.66
CA LEU A 127 11.20 -19.08 -0.82
C LEU A 127 9.93 -19.74 -0.25
N ALA A 128 9.18 -20.48 -1.06
CA ALA A 128 8.01 -21.23 -0.58
C ALA A 128 8.38 -22.29 0.46
N ASP A 129 9.46 -23.06 0.24
CA ASP A 129 9.93 -24.08 1.18
C ASP A 129 10.38 -23.48 2.53
N ILE A 130 10.96 -22.27 2.53
CA ILE A 130 11.29 -21.52 3.73
C ILE A 130 10.00 -21.15 4.51
N PHE A 131 9.00 -20.56 3.85
CA PHE A 131 7.75 -20.16 4.49
C PHE A 131 6.85 -21.36 4.87
N LEU A 132 7.05 -22.54 4.26
CA LEU A 132 6.47 -23.82 4.68
C LEU A 132 7.20 -24.42 5.91
N GLY A 133 8.31 -23.83 6.34
CA GLY A 133 9.14 -24.37 7.44
C GLY A 133 9.91 -25.65 7.09
N LYS A 134 10.10 -25.95 5.80
CA LYS A 134 10.88 -27.10 5.31
C LYS A 134 12.37 -26.80 5.27
N ILE A 135 12.75 -25.64 4.76
CA ILE A 135 14.13 -25.14 4.84
C ILE A 135 14.22 -24.31 6.11
N LYS A 136 15.03 -24.79 7.06
CA LYS A 136 15.11 -24.22 8.42
C LYS A 136 16.46 -23.55 8.71
N MET A 137 17.46 -23.75 7.86
CA MET A 137 18.81 -23.24 8.07
C MET A 137 19.28 -22.47 6.86
N TRP A 138 20.06 -21.38 7.08
CA TRP A 138 20.58 -20.57 5.98
C TRP A 138 21.64 -21.29 5.15
N ASP A 139 22.35 -22.23 5.73
CA ASP A 139 23.35 -23.08 5.01
C ASP A 139 22.75 -24.35 4.39
N ASP A 140 21.42 -24.41 4.24
CA ASP A 140 20.75 -25.51 3.51
C ASP A 140 21.38 -25.73 2.13
N PRO A 141 21.62 -26.99 1.71
CA PRO A 141 22.24 -27.29 0.41
C PRO A 141 21.56 -26.63 -0.78
N LYS A 142 20.23 -26.54 -0.81
CA LYS A 142 19.46 -25.89 -1.88
C LYS A 142 19.76 -24.38 -1.99
N ILE A 143 19.99 -23.72 -0.85
CA ILE A 143 20.35 -22.29 -0.84
C ILE A 143 21.81 -22.14 -1.27
N LYS A 144 22.73 -22.97 -0.75
CA LYS A 144 24.14 -22.92 -1.12
C LYS A 144 24.38 -23.16 -2.60
N GLU A 145 23.67 -24.10 -3.20
CA GLU A 145 23.79 -24.45 -4.63
C GLU A 145 23.61 -23.25 -5.56
N ILE A 146 22.65 -22.38 -5.24
CA ILE A 146 22.35 -21.18 -6.06
C ILE A 146 23.12 -19.93 -5.60
N ASN A 147 23.92 -20.04 -4.54
CA ASN A 147 24.76 -18.97 -3.98
C ASN A 147 26.24 -19.38 -3.85
N PRO A 148 26.87 -19.87 -4.92
CA PRO A 148 28.28 -20.26 -4.85
C PRO A 148 29.12 -19.03 -4.48
N GLY A 149 30.02 -19.20 -3.50
CA GLY A 149 30.90 -18.14 -3.01
C GLY A 149 30.30 -17.22 -1.95
N LEU A 150 29.02 -17.36 -1.60
CA LEU A 150 28.44 -16.66 -0.44
C LEU A 150 28.60 -17.52 0.82
N ASN A 151 29.33 -17.01 1.81
CA ASN A 151 29.52 -17.71 3.07
C ASN A 151 28.26 -17.60 3.95
N LEU A 152 27.35 -18.57 3.80
CA LEU A 152 26.12 -18.63 4.57
C LEU A 152 26.38 -19.31 5.92
N PRO A 153 26.03 -18.69 7.06
CA PRO A 153 26.27 -19.24 8.38
C PRO A 153 25.36 -20.46 8.68
N HIS A 154 25.83 -21.37 9.51
CA HIS A 154 24.97 -22.39 10.11
C HIS A 154 24.05 -21.74 11.15
N MET A 155 22.94 -21.15 10.68
CA MET A 155 22.02 -20.33 11.45
C MET A 155 20.58 -20.66 11.10
N ALA A 156 19.72 -20.77 12.12
CA ALA A 156 18.30 -21.02 11.94
C ALA A 156 17.60 -19.86 11.22
N ILE A 157 16.67 -20.19 10.33
CA ILE A 157 15.80 -19.22 9.66
C ILE A 157 14.62 -18.90 10.58
N THR A 158 14.44 -17.62 10.89
CA THR A 158 13.23 -17.11 11.56
C THR A 158 12.33 -16.43 10.54
N VAL A 159 11.22 -17.06 10.18
CA VAL A 159 10.22 -16.48 9.29
C VAL A 159 9.45 -15.39 10.03
N VAL A 160 9.28 -14.22 9.38
CA VAL A 160 8.45 -13.12 9.85
C VAL A 160 7.36 -12.86 8.83
N HIS A 161 6.11 -12.97 9.24
CA HIS A 161 4.93 -12.78 8.41
C HIS A 161 3.99 -11.73 8.97
N ARG A 162 2.92 -11.38 8.27
CA ARG A 162 1.91 -10.43 8.74
C ARG A 162 0.95 -11.09 9.72
N SER A 163 0.57 -10.35 10.77
CA SER A 163 -0.43 -10.76 11.76
C SER A 163 -1.81 -10.13 11.55
N ASP A 164 -1.93 -9.18 10.62
CA ASP A 164 -3.16 -8.46 10.27
C ASP A 164 -3.71 -8.90 8.91
N GLY A 165 -4.92 -8.47 8.56
CA GLY A 165 -5.50 -8.66 7.23
C GLY A 165 -4.78 -7.78 6.19
N SER A 166 -3.80 -8.35 5.51
CA SER A 166 -2.78 -7.65 4.71
C SER A 166 -2.95 -7.87 3.20
N GLY A 167 -2.97 -6.77 2.44
CA GLY A 167 -2.86 -6.81 0.98
C GLY A 167 -1.47 -7.25 0.52
N THR A 168 -0.41 -6.84 1.23
CA THR A 168 0.97 -7.31 1.00
C THR A 168 1.04 -8.83 1.11
N THR A 169 0.41 -9.42 2.13
CA THR A 169 0.27 -10.88 2.27
C THR A 169 -0.52 -11.49 1.12
N TRP A 170 -1.61 -10.86 0.69
CA TRP A 170 -2.41 -11.33 -0.43
C TRP A 170 -1.58 -11.46 -1.71
N ILE A 171 -0.80 -10.43 -2.06
CA ILE A 171 0.09 -10.44 -3.23
C ILE A 171 1.18 -11.50 -3.06
N PHE A 172 1.86 -11.53 -1.90
CA PHE A 172 2.93 -12.47 -1.60
C PHE A 172 2.46 -13.92 -1.66
N THR A 173 1.31 -14.25 -1.09
CA THR A 173 0.77 -15.62 -1.09
C THR A 173 0.26 -16.04 -2.47
N HIS A 174 -0.24 -15.11 -3.30
CA HIS A 174 -0.52 -15.37 -4.71
C HIS A 174 0.74 -15.75 -5.49
N TYR A 175 1.85 -15.05 -5.22
CA TYR A 175 3.13 -15.42 -5.81
C TYR A 175 3.58 -16.82 -5.36
N LEU A 176 3.51 -17.13 -4.06
CA LEU A 176 3.87 -18.46 -3.56
C LEU A 176 3.00 -19.57 -4.17
N CYS A 177 1.72 -19.32 -4.39
CA CYS A 177 0.84 -20.23 -5.13
C CYS A 177 1.25 -20.41 -6.58
N ALA A 178 1.78 -19.38 -7.23
CA ALA A 178 2.22 -19.45 -8.62
C ALA A 178 3.52 -20.26 -8.81
N VAL A 179 4.37 -20.34 -7.77
CA VAL A 179 5.69 -20.97 -7.83
C VAL A 179 5.81 -22.28 -7.03
N SER A 180 4.79 -22.65 -6.25
CA SER A 180 4.77 -23.86 -5.42
C SER A 180 3.38 -24.49 -5.38
N ASN A 181 3.24 -25.64 -6.01
CA ASN A 181 2.01 -26.42 -5.94
C ASN A 181 1.69 -26.90 -4.52
N GLN A 182 2.72 -27.13 -3.70
CA GLN A 182 2.55 -27.52 -2.32
C GLN A 182 1.98 -26.35 -1.49
N TRP A 183 2.58 -25.16 -1.58
CA TRP A 183 2.01 -23.96 -0.94
C TRP A 183 0.55 -23.76 -1.34
N LYS A 184 0.24 -23.88 -2.64
CA LYS A 184 -1.11 -23.72 -3.17
C LYS A 184 -2.12 -24.69 -2.55
N LYS A 185 -1.71 -25.95 -2.29
CA LYS A 185 -2.58 -26.99 -1.72
C LYS A 185 -2.73 -26.86 -0.21
N GLU A 186 -1.64 -26.55 0.51
CA GLU A 186 -1.60 -26.60 1.98
C GLU A 186 -1.98 -25.27 2.62
N VAL A 187 -1.66 -24.14 2.01
CA VAL A 187 -1.82 -22.81 2.60
C VAL A 187 -2.76 -21.93 1.76
N GLY A 188 -2.55 -21.88 0.44
CA GLY A 188 -3.33 -21.05 -0.47
C GLY A 188 -2.94 -19.58 -0.45
N ALA A 189 -3.83 -18.71 -0.96
CA ALA A 189 -3.63 -17.27 -1.08
C ALA A 189 -4.79 -16.48 -0.48
N ALA A 190 -4.49 -15.57 0.46
CA ALA A 190 -5.47 -14.71 1.10
C ALA A 190 -4.79 -13.49 1.78
N LYS A 191 -5.60 -12.55 2.28
CA LYS A 191 -5.13 -11.44 3.15
C LYS A 191 -4.61 -11.91 4.51
N ALA A 192 -5.05 -13.09 4.95
CA ALA A 192 -4.57 -13.79 6.15
C ALA A 192 -4.67 -15.28 5.87
N VAL A 193 -3.61 -16.01 6.15
CA VAL A 193 -3.50 -17.46 5.96
C VAL A 193 -3.06 -18.11 7.27
N GLN A 194 -3.22 -19.43 7.38
CA GLN A 194 -2.63 -20.21 8.46
C GLN A 194 -1.15 -20.42 8.15
N TRP A 195 -0.31 -19.60 8.77
CA TRP A 195 1.14 -19.67 8.54
C TRP A 195 1.71 -20.94 9.15
N PRO A 196 2.46 -21.74 8.37
CA PRO A 196 3.07 -22.98 8.89
C PRO A 196 4.10 -22.75 9.97
N CYS A 197 4.79 -21.61 9.96
CA CYS A 197 5.82 -21.23 10.93
C CYS A 197 6.01 -19.72 10.96
N GLY A 198 6.74 -19.24 11.96
CA GLY A 198 7.22 -17.87 12.03
C GLY A 198 6.53 -17.01 13.09
N LEU A 199 6.87 -15.72 13.07
CA LEU A 199 6.39 -14.69 13.98
C LEU A 199 5.53 -13.67 13.22
N GLY A 200 4.44 -13.22 13.84
CA GLY A 200 3.52 -12.25 13.26
C GLY A 200 3.89 -10.80 13.56
N GLY A 201 4.18 -9.99 12.53
CA GLY A 201 4.37 -8.54 12.62
C GLY A 201 3.12 -7.79 12.11
N LYS A 202 2.66 -6.78 12.85
CA LYS A 202 1.55 -5.93 12.44
C LYS A 202 2.02 -4.88 11.43
N GLY A 203 1.41 -4.84 10.25
CA GLY A 203 1.79 -3.92 9.18
C GLY A 203 3.13 -4.26 8.52
N ASN A 204 3.50 -3.52 7.48
CA ASN A 204 4.87 -3.55 6.94
C ASN A 204 5.88 -3.08 7.99
N GLU A 205 5.48 -2.14 8.85
CA GLU A 205 6.24 -1.60 9.97
C GLU A 205 6.66 -2.69 10.95
N GLY A 206 5.73 -3.54 11.39
CA GLY A 206 6.00 -4.62 12.34
C GLY A 206 6.90 -5.71 11.75
N VAL A 207 6.71 -6.07 10.48
CA VAL A 207 7.60 -7.03 9.80
C VAL A 207 9.01 -6.43 9.67
N SER A 208 9.13 -5.16 9.24
CA SER A 208 10.42 -4.47 9.15
C SER A 208 11.15 -4.43 10.49
N ALA A 209 10.43 -4.12 11.58
CA ALA A 209 10.98 -4.04 12.92
C ALA A 209 11.50 -5.41 13.44
N TYR A 210 10.79 -6.51 13.13
CA TYR A 210 11.28 -7.84 13.51
C TYR A 210 12.49 -8.26 12.68
N VAL A 211 12.44 -8.11 11.35
CA VAL A 211 13.56 -8.48 10.49
C VAL A 211 14.81 -7.68 10.83
N SER A 212 14.70 -6.39 11.11
CA SER A 212 15.84 -5.55 11.48
C SER A 212 16.54 -5.95 12.78
N ARG A 213 15.86 -6.68 13.68
CA ARG A 213 16.36 -7.02 15.01
C ARG A 213 16.81 -8.48 15.17
N ILE A 214 16.20 -9.40 14.42
CA ILE A 214 16.42 -10.85 14.60
C ILE A 214 17.46 -11.34 13.60
N ASN A 215 18.63 -11.77 14.06
CA ASN A 215 19.60 -12.43 13.20
C ASN A 215 19.03 -13.77 12.70
N GLY A 216 19.20 -14.04 11.41
CA GLY A 216 18.60 -15.19 10.73
C GLY A 216 17.16 -14.96 10.26
N ALA A 217 16.59 -13.76 10.46
CA ALA A 217 15.23 -13.48 10.02
C ALA A 217 15.11 -13.37 8.49
N ILE A 218 13.95 -13.80 7.99
CA ILE A 218 13.41 -13.49 6.66
C ILE A 218 11.97 -13.02 6.80
N GLY A 219 11.63 -11.94 6.10
CA GLY A 219 10.27 -11.44 5.99
C GLY A 219 9.97 -10.94 4.58
N TYR A 220 8.81 -10.34 4.39
CA TYR A 220 8.43 -9.68 3.15
C TYR A 220 7.76 -8.35 3.47
N VAL A 221 8.15 -7.30 2.77
CA VAL A 221 7.62 -5.94 2.92
C VAL A 221 7.47 -5.27 1.57
N GLU A 222 6.72 -4.20 1.52
CA GLU A 222 6.74 -3.30 0.37
C GLU A 222 8.11 -2.60 0.30
N TYR A 223 8.60 -2.31 -0.92
CA TYR A 223 9.97 -1.93 -1.19
C TYR A 223 10.42 -0.63 -0.51
N ALA A 224 9.56 0.39 -0.42
CA ALA A 224 9.88 1.62 0.30
C ALA A 224 10.22 1.35 1.78
N TYR A 225 9.56 0.38 2.42
CA TYR A 225 9.90 -0.02 3.80
C TYR A 225 11.26 -0.69 3.88
N ALA A 226 11.63 -1.50 2.88
CA ALA A 226 12.96 -2.10 2.85
C ALA A 226 14.05 -1.03 2.76
N LEU A 227 13.86 -0.01 1.93
CA LEU A 227 14.80 1.10 1.76
C LEU A 227 14.87 1.98 3.01
N GLN A 228 13.74 2.45 3.52
CA GLN A 228 13.68 3.35 4.68
C GLN A 228 14.24 2.71 5.96
N ASN A 229 14.13 1.39 6.10
CA ASN A 229 14.65 0.65 7.25
C ASN A 229 16.01 -0.02 6.98
N HIS A 230 16.65 0.26 5.84
CA HIS A 230 17.94 -0.32 5.44
C HIS A 230 17.97 -1.85 5.52
N LEU A 231 16.86 -2.50 5.15
CA LEU A 231 16.76 -3.96 5.18
C LEU A 231 17.49 -4.58 3.97
N CYS A 232 18.10 -5.73 4.19
CA CYS A 232 18.80 -6.46 3.15
C CYS A 232 17.80 -7.19 2.25
N SER A 233 17.49 -6.64 1.06
CA SER A 233 16.70 -7.30 0.03
C SER A 233 17.52 -8.35 -0.73
N VAL A 234 16.83 -9.37 -1.27
CA VAL A 234 17.42 -10.48 -1.99
C VAL A 234 17.30 -10.29 -3.52
N LEU A 235 18.12 -11.02 -4.28
CA LEU A 235 17.88 -11.26 -5.70
C LEU A 235 16.86 -12.41 -5.83
N LEU A 236 15.81 -12.21 -6.60
CA LEU A 236 14.77 -13.23 -6.78
C LEU A 236 14.73 -13.71 -8.24
N LYS A 237 14.70 -15.03 -8.44
CA LYS A 237 14.61 -15.61 -9.77
C LYS A 237 13.20 -15.40 -10.32
N ASN A 238 13.11 -14.73 -11.47
CA ASN A 238 11.84 -14.47 -12.13
C ASN A 238 11.37 -15.63 -13.02
N ARG A 239 10.19 -15.48 -13.62
CA ARG A 239 9.57 -16.49 -14.49
C ARG A 239 10.45 -16.87 -15.67
N ASP A 240 11.21 -15.93 -16.23
CA ASP A 240 12.09 -16.12 -17.38
C ASP A 240 13.47 -16.68 -17.00
N GLY A 241 13.67 -17.02 -15.71
CA GLY A 241 14.88 -17.67 -15.22
C GLY A 241 16.01 -16.73 -14.80
N ASN A 242 15.80 -15.41 -14.82
CA ASN A 242 16.81 -14.42 -14.46
C ASN A 242 16.72 -14.05 -12.98
N PHE A 243 17.87 -13.90 -12.31
CA PHE A 243 17.93 -13.29 -10.99
C PHE A 243 17.86 -11.77 -11.14
N VAL A 244 16.78 -11.18 -10.62
CA VAL A 244 16.52 -9.74 -10.70
C VAL A 244 16.56 -9.11 -9.32
N LYS A 245 16.97 -7.83 -9.27
CA LYS A 245 16.87 -7.00 -8.06
C LYS A 245 15.58 -6.19 -8.08
N ALA A 246 15.05 -5.90 -6.90
CA ALA A 246 13.93 -5.00 -6.73
C ALA A 246 14.36 -3.57 -7.08
N THR A 247 13.67 -2.95 -8.02
CA THR A 247 13.79 -1.54 -8.40
C THR A 247 12.49 -1.10 -9.05
N ILE A 248 12.23 0.21 -9.06
CA ILE A 248 11.07 0.79 -9.76
C ILE A 248 10.99 0.29 -11.23
N LYS A 249 12.12 0.24 -11.93
CA LYS A 249 12.20 -0.25 -13.32
C LYS A 249 11.73 -1.70 -13.47
N THR A 250 12.11 -2.58 -12.53
CA THR A 250 11.70 -3.99 -12.59
C THR A 250 10.25 -4.21 -12.18
N PHE A 251 9.67 -3.29 -11.40
CA PHE A 251 8.23 -3.25 -11.11
C PHE A 251 7.44 -2.75 -12.32
N GLU A 252 7.92 -1.70 -13.00
CA GLU A 252 7.34 -1.21 -14.27
C GLU A 252 7.33 -2.31 -15.33
N GLU A 253 8.42 -3.07 -15.44
CA GLU A 253 8.52 -4.20 -16.38
C GLU A 253 7.42 -5.24 -16.10
N ALA A 254 7.19 -5.59 -14.85
CA ALA A 254 6.12 -6.52 -14.44
C ALA A 254 4.72 -5.98 -14.76
N ALA A 255 4.54 -4.67 -14.81
CA ALA A 255 3.25 -4.02 -15.06
C ALA A 255 2.96 -3.77 -16.54
N LYS A 256 3.93 -3.93 -17.46
CA LYS A 256 3.77 -3.60 -18.90
C LYS A 256 2.62 -4.31 -19.59
N GLY A 257 2.38 -5.59 -19.23
CA GLY A 257 1.32 -6.42 -19.81
C GLY A 257 -0.03 -6.30 -19.12
N ALA A 258 -0.19 -5.37 -18.18
CA ALA A 258 -1.40 -5.26 -17.36
C ALA A 258 -2.60 -4.75 -18.18
N ASP A 259 -3.64 -5.59 -18.30
CA ASP A 259 -4.90 -5.22 -18.95
C ASP A 259 -5.90 -4.64 -17.93
N TRP A 260 -5.74 -3.36 -17.64
CA TRP A 260 -6.61 -2.64 -16.70
C TRP A 260 -8.02 -2.41 -17.23
N GLU A 261 -8.17 -2.29 -18.55
CA GLU A 261 -9.43 -1.94 -19.20
C GLU A 261 -10.42 -3.10 -19.21
N HIS A 262 -9.94 -4.31 -19.53
CA HIS A 262 -10.80 -5.48 -19.68
C HIS A 262 -10.83 -6.36 -18.44
N THR A 263 -9.94 -6.12 -17.47
CA THR A 263 -9.96 -6.87 -16.21
C THR A 263 -11.15 -6.43 -15.35
N PRO A 264 -12.06 -7.37 -14.96
CA PRO A 264 -13.21 -7.02 -14.13
C PRO A 264 -12.82 -6.28 -12.86
N ALA A 265 -13.50 -5.17 -12.60
CA ALA A 265 -13.23 -4.30 -11.45
C ALA A 265 -11.79 -3.73 -11.41
N MET A 266 -11.08 -3.71 -12.53
CA MET A 266 -9.67 -3.34 -12.64
C MET A 266 -8.74 -4.15 -11.70
N ALA A 267 -9.16 -5.36 -11.30
CA ALA A 267 -8.48 -6.21 -10.30
C ALA A 267 -7.27 -6.96 -10.89
N VAL A 268 -6.33 -6.24 -11.47
CA VAL A 268 -5.14 -6.83 -12.13
C VAL A 268 -4.21 -7.48 -11.11
N ILE A 269 -3.72 -8.68 -11.42
CA ILE A 269 -2.72 -9.42 -10.64
C ILE A 269 -1.39 -9.36 -11.37
N LEU A 270 -0.38 -8.76 -10.75
CA LEU A 270 0.93 -8.50 -11.35
C LEU A 270 2.02 -9.48 -10.88
N VAL A 271 1.67 -10.56 -10.17
CA VAL A 271 2.65 -11.53 -9.72
C VAL A 271 3.11 -12.46 -10.85
N ASN A 272 4.37 -12.84 -10.82
CA ASN A 272 5.01 -13.80 -11.71
C ASN A 272 4.80 -13.50 -13.21
N GLN A 273 4.84 -12.21 -13.57
CA GLN A 273 4.69 -11.76 -14.95
C GLN A 273 5.94 -12.12 -15.79
N PRO A 274 5.78 -12.37 -17.10
CA PRO A 274 6.90 -12.59 -18.01
C PRO A 274 7.73 -11.32 -18.17
N GLY A 275 8.96 -11.47 -18.62
CA GLY A 275 9.90 -10.38 -18.89
C GLY A 275 11.25 -10.61 -18.23
N LYS A 276 12.33 -10.44 -19.01
CA LYS A 276 13.71 -10.70 -18.55
C LYS A 276 14.05 -9.92 -17.27
N GLU A 277 13.56 -8.70 -17.12
CA GLU A 277 13.80 -7.84 -15.97
C GLU A 277 12.57 -7.72 -15.04
N SER A 278 11.49 -8.49 -15.27
CA SER A 278 10.26 -8.42 -14.49
C SER A 278 10.47 -8.87 -13.06
N TRP A 279 10.14 -8.01 -12.07
CA TRP A 279 10.14 -8.38 -10.65
C TRP A 279 8.97 -9.30 -10.34
N PRO A 280 9.21 -10.48 -9.72
CA PRO A 280 8.16 -11.50 -9.60
C PRO A 280 7.00 -11.16 -8.66
N ILE A 281 7.19 -10.26 -7.72
CA ILE A 281 6.19 -9.95 -6.67
C ILE A 281 5.79 -8.48 -6.76
N THR A 282 5.14 -8.11 -7.86
CA THR A 282 4.61 -6.77 -8.08
C THR A 282 3.12 -6.74 -7.80
N GLY A 283 2.62 -5.62 -7.29
CA GLY A 283 1.21 -5.43 -7.02
C GLY A 283 0.78 -3.97 -7.11
N ALA A 284 -0.53 -3.76 -7.03
CA ALA A 284 -1.15 -2.45 -6.98
C ALA A 284 -1.94 -2.26 -5.70
N SER A 285 -2.05 -1.03 -5.24
CA SER A 285 -2.98 -0.63 -4.19
C SER A 285 -4.18 0.08 -4.80
N PHE A 286 -5.36 -0.22 -4.27
CA PHE A 286 -6.64 0.27 -4.76
C PHE A 286 -7.31 1.14 -3.72
N ILE A 287 -7.97 2.20 -4.18
CA ILE A 287 -8.87 3.00 -3.36
C ILE A 287 -10.28 2.45 -3.47
N LEU A 288 -11.00 2.46 -2.36
CA LEU A 288 -12.39 2.04 -2.23
C LEU A 288 -13.23 3.23 -1.79
N VAL A 289 -14.29 3.55 -2.53
CA VAL A 289 -15.25 4.60 -2.21
C VAL A 289 -16.67 4.07 -2.40
N HIS A 290 -17.66 4.69 -1.76
CA HIS A 290 -19.06 4.37 -2.05
C HIS A 290 -19.46 4.84 -3.45
N LYS A 291 -20.43 4.18 -4.06
CA LYS A 291 -20.99 4.61 -5.36
C LYS A 291 -21.99 5.75 -5.24
N GLU A 292 -22.65 5.87 -4.09
CA GLU A 292 -23.68 6.87 -3.85
C GLU A 292 -23.42 7.66 -2.56
N TYR A 293 -23.60 8.96 -2.63
CA TYR A 293 -23.39 9.89 -1.53
C TYR A 293 -24.58 10.87 -1.39
N GLN A 294 -24.84 11.34 -0.17
CA GLN A 294 -25.77 12.43 0.08
C GLN A 294 -25.09 13.79 -0.08
N ASN A 295 -23.82 13.90 0.28
CA ASN A 295 -23.05 15.15 0.24
C ASN A 295 -22.12 15.19 -1.00
N ALA A 296 -22.58 15.85 -2.06
CA ALA A 296 -21.82 16.02 -3.29
C ALA A 296 -20.49 16.78 -3.10
N LYS A 297 -20.43 17.76 -2.17
CA LYS A 297 -19.19 18.51 -1.90
C LYS A 297 -18.14 17.61 -1.31
N LYS A 298 -18.53 16.70 -0.40
CA LYS A 298 -17.61 15.78 0.27
C LYS A 298 -16.98 14.80 -0.71
N ILE A 299 -17.79 14.09 -1.51
CA ILE A 299 -17.24 13.13 -2.47
C ILE A 299 -16.40 13.83 -3.57
N LYS A 300 -16.82 15.01 -4.02
CA LYS A 300 -16.02 15.79 -4.97
C LYS A 300 -14.65 16.17 -4.41
N ALA A 301 -14.55 16.49 -3.12
CA ALA A 301 -13.27 16.79 -2.47
C ALA A 301 -12.37 15.53 -2.38
N ILE A 302 -12.96 14.36 -2.08
CA ILE A 302 -12.24 13.08 -2.06
C ILE A 302 -11.66 12.77 -3.45
N LEU A 303 -12.48 12.88 -4.50
CA LEU A 303 -12.03 12.62 -5.88
C LEU A 303 -10.98 13.63 -6.34
N LYS A 304 -11.09 14.91 -5.96
CA LYS A 304 -10.07 15.94 -6.24
C LYS A 304 -8.72 15.62 -5.62
N PHE A 305 -8.69 15.03 -4.42
CA PHE A 305 -7.43 14.58 -3.82
C PHE A 305 -6.78 13.48 -4.67
N PHE A 306 -7.52 12.46 -5.10
CA PHE A 306 -6.97 11.39 -5.91
C PHE A 306 -6.61 11.84 -7.34
N ASP A 307 -7.39 12.74 -7.92
CA ASP A 307 -7.08 13.41 -9.17
C ASP A 307 -5.73 14.16 -9.07
N TRP A 308 -5.56 14.95 -8.00
CA TRP A 308 -4.31 15.64 -7.73
C TRP A 308 -3.14 14.63 -7.59
N CYS A 309 -3.35 13.51 -6.87
CA CYS A 309 -2.32 12.49 -6.73
C CYS A 309 -1.89 11.91 -8.09
N TYR A 310 -2.83 11.69 -9.02
CA TYR A 310 -2.52 11.21 -10.37
C TYR A 310 -1.75 12.23 -11.21
N HIS A 311 -2.15 13.50 -11.17
CA HIS A 311 -1.62 14.53 -12.06
C HIS A 311 -0.39 15.26 -11.51
N HIS A 312 -0.25 15.35 -10.18
CA HIS A 312 0.83 16.09 -9.52
C HIS A 312 1.72 15.20 -8.64
N GLY A 313 1.22 14.06 -8.19
CA GLY A 313 1.89 13.18 -7.22
C GLY A 313 2.94 12.23 -7.80
N ALA A 314 3.09 12.13 -9.13
CA ALA A 314 3.96 11.14 -9.77
C ALA A 314 5.45 11.28 -9.38
N LYS A 315 5.95 12.52 -9.28
CA LYS A 315 7.35 12.78 -8.89
C LYS A 315 7.63 12.23 -7.48
N ALA A 316 6.77 12.53 -6.51
CA ALA A 316 6.91 12.04 -5.14
C ALA A 316 6.81 10.50 -5.07
N ALA A 317 5.97 9.89 -5.93
CA ALA A 317 5.87 8.43 -6.01
C ALA A 317 7.21 7.81 -6.46
N VAL A 318 7.81 8.34 -7.53
CA VAL A 318 9.11 7.87 -8.05
C VAL A 318 10.24 8.09 -7.02
N GLU A 319 10.24 9.23 -6.31
CA GLU A 319 11.22 9.52 -5.23
C GLU A 319 11.14 8.52 -4.06
N LEU A 320 9.97 7.87 -3.87
CA LEU A 320 9.76 6.83 -2.86
C LEU A 320 9.72 5.41 -3.45
N ASP A 321 10.23 5.24 -4.67
CA ASP A 321 10.34 3.96 -5.39
C ASP A 321 9.00 3.25 -5.68
N TYR A 322 7.91 4.03 -5.77
CA TYR A 322 6.62 3.56 -6.28
C TYR A 322 6.47 3.80 -7.78
N VAL A 323 5.69 2.95 -8.43
CA VAL A 323 5.34 3.10 -9.85
C VAL A 323 3.98 3.79 -9.98
N PRO A 324 3.92 5.00 -10.56
CA PRO A 324 2.66 5.69 -10.83
C PRO A 324 1.77 4.89 -11.78
N ILE A 325 0.46 5.05 -11.66
CA ILE A 325 -0.50 4.48 -12.59
C ILE A 325 -0.36 5.18 -13.95
N PRO A 326 -0.26 4.44 -15.08
CA PRO A 326 -0.10 5.04 -16.41
C PRO A 326 -1.27 5.96 -16.77
N MET A 327 -1.00 7.12 -17.39
CA MET A 327 -2.01 8.14 -17.70
C MET A 327 -3.17 7.63 -18.56
N LYS A 328 -2.94 6.62 -19.42
CA LYS A 328 -4.03 5.98 -20.16
C LYS A 328 -5.03 5.28 -19.22
N VAL A 329 -4.54 4.69 -18.12
CA VAL A 329 -5.37 4.03 -17.09
C VAL A 329 -6.08 5.08 -16.24
N VAL A 330 -5.39 6.17 -15.87
CA VAL A 330 -5.98 7.31 -15.15
C VAL A 330 -7.22 7.84 -15.91
N LYS A 331 -7.13 8.07 -17.21
CA LYS A 331 -8.27 8.49 -18.04
C LYS A 331 -9.45 7.51 -18.00
N ILE A 332 -9.18 6.21 -17.94
CA ILE A 332 -10.24 5.19 -17.77
C ILE A 332 -10.89 5.35 -16.39
N VAL A 333 -10.09 5.51 -15.34
CA VAL A 333 -10.58 5.70 -13.96
C VAL A 333 -11.46 6.94 -13.85
N GLU A 334 -11.03 8.09 -14.37
CA GLU A 334 -11.78 9.35 -14.35
C GLU A 334 -13.12 9.24 -15.10
N LYS A 335 -13.12 8.58 -16.25
CA LYS A 335 -14.37 8.27 -16.98
C LYS A 335 -15.31 7.37 -16.19
N LEU A 336 -14.75 6.42 -15.43
CA LEU A 336 -15.54 5.55 -14.55
C LEU A 336 -16.07 6.32 -13.33
N TRP A 337 -15.32 7.29 -12.77
CA TRP A 337 -15.82 8.16 -11.71
C TRP A 337 -17.08 8.91 -12.15
N SER A 338 -17.08 9.48 -13.37
CA SER A 338 -18.26 10.20 -13.93
C SER A 338 -19.48 9.28 -14.07
N LYS A 339 -19.26 8.00 -14.38
CA LYS A 339 -20.34 7.03 -14.60
C LYS A 339 -20.85 6.40 -13.29
N GLU A 340 -19.92 5.99 -12.42
CA GLU A 340 -20.18 5.07 -11.30
C GLU A 340 -20.40 5.78 -9.96
N ILE A 341 -19.89 7.02 -9.80
CA ILE A 341 -19.96 7.74 -8.52
C ILE A 341 -20.95 8.89 -8.62
N LYS A 342 -21.95 8.86 -7.76
CA LYS A 342 -23.07 9.80 -7.79
C LYS A 342 -23.33 10.43 -6.41
N ALA A 343 -23.98 11.57 -6.41
CA ALA A 343 -24.59 12.15 -5.22
C ALA A 343 -26.01 12.57 -5.55
N ASN A 344 -26.96 12.06 -4.75
CA ASN A 344 -28.39 12.26 -4.97
C ASN A 344 -28.81 11.87 -6.40
N GLY A 345 -28.28 10.73 -6.91
CA GLY A 345 -28.53 10.19 -8.24
C GLY A 345 -27.84 10.91 -9.40
N LYS A 346 -27.09 12.00 -9.15
CA LYS A 346 -26.40 12.77 -10.19
C LYS A 346 -24.89 12.50 -10.19
N PRO A 347 -24.22 12.43 -11.36
CA PRO A 347 -22.77 12.36 -11.44
C PRO A 347 -22.10 13.51 -10.69
N VAL A 348 -20.97 13.21 -10.02
CA VAL A 348 -20.21 14.19 -9.23
C VAL A 348 -18.90 14.62 -9.90
N TRP A 349 -18.45 13.85 -10.88
CA TRP A 349 -17.24 14.11 -11.64
C TRP A 349 -17.60 14.49 -13.09
N PRO A 350 -16.87 15.44 -13.74
CA PRO A 350 -17.17 15.88 -15.10
C PRO A 350 -17.03 14.80 -16.16
#